data_f3d1618dedb8bd3012fc05ef1a368701
#
_entry.id   f3d1618dedb8bd3012fc05ef1a368701
#
_cell.length_a   1.000
_cell.length_b   1.000
_cell.length_c   1.000
_cell.angle_alpha   90.00
_cell.angle_beta   90.00
_cell.angle_gamma   90.00
#
_symmetry.space_group_name_H-M   'P 1'
#
loop_
_entity.id
_entity.type
_entity.pdbx_description
1 polymer ?
#
loop_
_entity_poly.entity_id
_entity_poly.type
_entity_poly.pdbx_seq_one_letter_code
_entity_poly.pdbx_strand_id
1 'polypeptide(L)'
;MADAVAAVWVPVEDMERAVAFYRDVLRLELDDHDSDWSSVRAGGLMIGLNAREETHIVDGGAVISFTPEGTIDDEVTRLKGAGVHFTGEISEHPWGRIVPFKDSEGNDLQLYTPPSS
;
A
#
# COMPACT_ATOMS: atom_id res chain seq x y z
N MET A 1 -16.94 21.29 2.21
CA MET A 1 -15.55 21.09 1.76
C MET A 1 -15.15 19.65 1.94
N ALA A 2 -14.46 19.12 0.96
CA ALA A 2 -14.00 17.76 1.04
C ALA A 2 -12.72 17.72 1.88
N ASP A 3 -12.84 17.27 3.10
CA ASP A 3 -11.73 17.26 4.06
C ASP A 3 -10.88 16.00 3.98
N ALA A 4 -11.32 15.04 3.19
CA ALA A 4 -10.63 13.76 3.11
C ALA A 4 -10.85 13.14 1.73
N VAL A 5 -9.90 12.33 1.32
CA VAL A 5 -10.05 11.49 0.15
C VAL A 5 -11.00 10.37 0.52
N ALA A 6 -12.06 10.19 -0.28
CA ALA A 6 -13.06 9.16 0.03
C ALA A 6 -12.48 7.76 -0.14
N ALA A 7 -11.69 7.57 -1.18
CA ALA A 7 -11.08 6.27 -1.44
C ALA A 7 -9.96 6.42 -2.46
N VAL A 8 -8.99 5.52 -2.37
CA VAL A 8 -8.00 5.27 -3.40
C VAL A 8 -8.18 3.82 -3.80
N TRP A 9 -8.02 3.50 -5.06
CA TRP A 9 -8.12 2.10 -5.48
C TRP A 9 -6.92 1.71 -6.34
N VAL A 10 -6.58 0.43 -6.29
CA VAL A 10 -5.49 -0.12 -7.08
C VAL A 10 -5.98 -1.35 -7.84
N PRO A 11 -5.48 -1.56 -9.06
CA PRO A 11 -5.85 -2.76 -9.81
C PRO A 11 -5.13 -3.99 -9.24
N VAL A 12 -5.84 -5.11 -9.18
CA VAL A 12 -5.27 -6.38 -8.72
C VAL A 12 -5.69 -7.49 -9.68
N GLU A 13 -4.86 -8.49 -9.85
CA GLU A 13 -5.19 -9.65 -10.68
C GLU A 13 -5.78 -10.77 -9.86
N ASP A 14 -5.23 -11.01 -8.69
CA ASP A 14 -5.64 -12.10 -7.78
C ASP A 14 -6.14 -11.48 -6.48
N MET A 15 -7.46 -11.44 -6.32
CA MET A 15 -8.08 -10.80 -5.16
C MET A 15 -7.66 -11.46 -3.84
N GLU A 16 -7.63 -12.79 -3.79
CA GLU A 16 -7.28 -13.46 -2.54
C GLU A 16 -5.84 -13.19 -2.13
N ARG A 17 -4.94 -13.16 -3.10
CA ARG A 17 -3.54 -12.83 -2.85
C ARG A 17 -3.39 -11.38 -2.40
N ALA A 18 -4.10 -10.46 -3.07
CA ALA A 18 -4.06 -9.05 -2.72
C ALA A 18 -4.62 -8.79 -1.33
N VAL A 19 -5.77 -9.38 -1.00
CA VAL A 19 -6.36 -9.24 0.33
C VAL A 19 -5.41 -9.75 1.40
N ALA A 20 -4.77 -10.89 1.18
CA ALA A 20 -3.80 -11.43 2.13
C ALA A 20 -2.63 -10.47 2.32
N PHE A 21 -2.15 -9.85 1.25
CA PHE A 21 -1.06 -8.89 1.35
C PHE A 21 -1.44 -7.67 2.20
N TYR A 22 -2.55 -7.04 1.87
CA TYR A 22 -2.94 -5.81 2.57
C TYR A 22 -3.37 -6.07 4.01
N ARG A 23 -4.08 -7.17 4.24
CA ARG A 23 -4.57 -7.52 5.59
C ARG A 23 -3.47 -8.11 6.46
N ASP A 24 -2.72 -9.09 5.96
CA ASP A 24 -1.81 -9.88 6.80
C ASP A 24 -0.39 -9.30 6.83
N VAL A 25 0.11 -8.82 5.69
CA VAL A 25 1.46 -8.26 5.60
C VAL A 25 1.48 -6.81 6.06
N LEU A 26 0.58 -5.98 5.51
CA LEU A 26 0.49 -4.57 5.88
C LEU A 26 -0.36 -4.34 7.14
N ARG A 27 -1.10 -5.36 7.58
CA ARG A 27 -1.94 -5.32 8.79
C ARG A 27 -3.02 -4.26 8.76
N LEU A 28 -3.63 -4.09 7.59
CA LEU A 28 -4.76 -3.18 7.45
C LEU A 28 -6.06 -3.89 7.75
N GLU A 29 -7.06 -3.14 8.17
CA GLU A 29 -8.37 -3.69 8.48
C GLU A 29 -9.15 -3.96 7.21
N LEU A 30 -9.69 -5.17 7.08
CA LEU A 30 -10.52 -5.56 5.93
C LEU A 30 -11.95 -5.10 6.18
N ASP A 31 -12.49 -4.26 5.29
CA ASP A 31 -13.88 -3.80 5.39
C ASP A 31 -14.83 -4.67 4.56
N ASP A 32 -14.58 -4.77 3.26
CA ASP A 32 -15.37 -5.55 2.34
C ASP A 32 -14.50 -6.54 1.60
N HIS A 33 -15.06 -7.70 1.31
CA HIS A 33 -14.34 -8.73 0.57
C HIS A 33 -15.27 -9.40 -0.45
N ASP A 34 -14.93 -9.25 -1.73
CA ASP A 34 -15.65 -9.90 -2.81
C ASP A 34 -14.60 -10.26 -3.88
N SER A 35 -15.03 -11.04 -4.87
CA SER A 35 -14.10 -11.48 -5.92
C SER A 35 -13.65 -10.37 -6.85
N ASP A 36 -14.49 -9.36 -7.08
CA ASP A 36 -14.19 -8.25 -7.98
C ASP A 36 -13.72 -7.00 -7.27
N TRP A 37 -14.11 -6.83 -6.02
CA TRP A 37 -13.81 -5.63 -5.25
C TRP A 37 -13.67 -5.99 -3.79
N SER A 38 -12.62 -5.49 -3.18
CA SER A 38 -12.46 -5.56 -1.73
C SER A 38 -11.97 -4.21 -1.24
N SER A 39 -12.12 -3.93 0.03
CA SER A 39 -11.60 -2.69 0.58
C SER A 39 -10.94 -2.94 1.93
N VAL A 40 -9.85 -2.22 2.16
CA VAL A 40 -9.12 -2.23 3.42
C VAL A 40 -9.03 -0.80 3.93
N ARG A 41 -8.82 -0.67 5.21
CA ARG A 41 -8.78 0.64 5.86
C ARG A 41 -7.43 0.88 6.51
N ALA A 42 -6.82 2.00 6.16
CA ALA A 42 -5.56 2.46 6.75
C ALA A 42 -5.85 3.78 7.46
N GLY A 43 -6.11 3.71 8.77
CA GLY A 43 -6.54 4.88 9.52
C GLY A 43 -7.89 5.36 9.00
N GLY A 44 -7.98 6.60 8.56
CA GLY A 44 -9.21 7.16 7.99
C GLY A 44 -9.35 6.97 6.48
N LEU A 45 -8.39 6.31 5.83
CA LEU A 45 -8.39 6.14 4.39
C LEU A 45 -8.86 4.74 3.99
N MET A 46 -9.80 4.68 3.04
CA MET A 46 -10.23 3.42 2.45
C MET A 46 -9.45 3.19 1.16
N ILE A 47 -8.90 1.98 1.02
CA ILE A 47 -8.19 1.56 -0.18
C ILE A 47 -8.99 0.46 -0.85
N GLY A 48 -9.43 0.69 -2.08
CA GLY A 48 -10.15 -0.29 -2.85
C GLY A 48 -9.22 -1.18 -3.66
N LEU A 49 -9.45 -2.48 -3.60
CA LEU A 49 -8.73 -3.46 -4.41
C LEU A 49 -9.67 -3.88 -5.54
N ASN A 50 -9.31 -3.60 -6.77
CA ASN A 50 -10.19 -3.77 -7.92
C ASN A 50 -9.63 -4.81 -8.87
N ALA A 51 -10.32 -5.95 -8.99
CA ALA A 51 -9.91 -7.05 -9.87
C ALA A 51 -10.66 -7.08 -11.20
N ARG A 52 -11.39 -6.01 -11.51
CA ARG A 52 -12.15 -5.97 -12.76
C ARG A 52 -11.23 -5.87 -13.95
N GLU A 53 -11.57 -6.58 -15.00
CA GLU A 53 -10.74 -6.73 -16.18
C GLU A 53 -10.38 -5.39 -16.85
N GLU A 54 -11.32 -4.48 -16.88
CA GLU A 54 -11.12 -3.16 -17.50
C GLU A 54 -10.11 -2.28 -16.79
N THR A 55 -9.67 -2.65 -15.59
CA THR A 55 -8.71 -1.84 -14.83
C THR A 55 -7.27 -2.27 -15.03
N HIS A 56 -7.03 -3.32 -15.82
CA HIS A 56 -5.68 -3.86 -16.03
C HIS A 56 -4.90 -3.15 -17.13
N ILE A 57 -5.36 -2.00 -17.58
CA ILE A 57 -4.80 -1.34 -18.76
C ILE A 57 -3.78 -0.28 -18.43
N VAL A 58 -3.59 0.04 -17.18
CA VAL A 58 -2.80 1.22 -16.82
C VAL A 58 -1.44 0.84 -16.28
N ASP A 59 -0.41 1.15 -17.04
CA ASP A 59 0.95 1.14 -16.55
C ASP A 59 1.09 2.29 -15.56
N GLY A 60 1.45 1.98 -14.35
CA GLY A 60 1.70 2.99 -13.34
C GLY A 60 0.44 3.51 -12.69
N GLY A 61 -0.14 2.75 -11.80
CA GLY A 61 -1.22 3.21 -10.95
C GLY A 61 -0.74 4.25 -9.95
N ALA A 62 -1.66 4.78 -9.17
CA ALA A 62 -1.31 5.74 -8.11
C ALA A 62 -0.35 5.10 -7.12
N VAL A 63 0.60 5.90 -6.63
CA VAL A 63 1.49 5.48 -5.55
C VAL A 63 0.82 5.83 -4.23
N ILE A 64 0.66 4.83 -3.37
CA ILE A 64 0.07 5.02 -2.06
C ILE A 64 1.18 5.02 -1.03
N SER A 65 1.22 6.07 -0.21
CA SER A 65 2.19 6.19 0.88
C SER A 65 1.57 5.71 2.18
N PHE A 66 2.30 4.87 2.90
CA PHE A 66 1.87 4.35 4.20
C PHE A 66 2.82 4.83 5.30
N THR A 67 2.27 5.11 6.47
CA THR A 67 3.08 5.42 7.65
C THR A 67 3.56 4.11 8.27
N PRO A 68 4.87 3.94 8.51
CA PRO A 68 5.35 2.71 9.12
C PRO A 68 4.94 2.60 10.58
N GLU A 69 4.84 1.37 11.07
CA GLU A 69 4.71 1.12 12.51
C GLU A 69 6.10 1.25 13.13
N GLY A 70 6.27 2.19 14.04
CA GLY A 70 7.58 2.44 14.63
C GLY A 70 8.51 3.14 13.64
N THR A 71 9.76 2.73 13.56
CA THR A 71 10.71 3.34 12.65
C THR A 71 10.58 2.76 11.25
N ILE A 72 10.96 3.56 10.24
CA ILE A 72 10.93 3.08 8.86
C ILE A 72 11.93 1.93 8.67
N ASP A 73 13.05 1.96 9.39
CA ASP A 73 14.07 0.90 9.31
C ASP A 73 13.51 -0.43 9.80
N ASP A 74 12.82 -0.42 10.93
CA ASP A 74 12.22 -1.63 11.51
C ASP A 74 11.10 -2.17 10.62
N GLU A 75 10.28 -1.29 10.05
CA GLU A 75 9.20 -1.71 9.17
C GLU A 75 9.74 -2.35 7.89
N VAL A 76 10.81 -1.79 7.32
CA VAL A 76 11.46 -2.39 6.14
C VAL A 76 11.96 -3.80 6.48
N THR A 77 12.59 -3.97 7.64
CA THR A 77 13.07 -5.28 8.06
C THR A 77 11.92 -6.27 8.20
N ARG A 78 10.83 -5.85 8.83
CA ARG A 78 9.65 -6.70 9.00
C ARG A 78 9.04 -7.10 7.65
N LEU A 79 8.88 -6.13 6.76
CA LEU A 79 8.27 -6.39 5.46
C LEU A 79 9.14 -7.28 4.57
N LYS A 80 10.46 -7.09 4.61
CA LYS A 80 11.38 -7.97 3.89
C LYS A 80 11.28 -9.40 4.41
N GLY A 81 11.15 -9.56 5.71
CA GLY A 81 10.96 -10.88 6.31
C GLY A 81 9.64 -11.53 5.89
N ALA A 82 8.65 -10.73 5.54
CA ALA A 82 7.36 -11.21 5.04
C ALA A 82 7.34 -11.43 3.52
N GLY A 83 8.47 -11.24 2.85
CA GLY A 83 8.59 -11.48 1.41
C GLY A 83 8.26 -10.29 0.52
N VAL A 84 8.18 -9.09 1.09
CA VAL A 84 7.88 -7.89 0.31
C VAL A 84 9.08 -7.51 -0.55
N HIS A 85 8.81 -7.19 -1.81
CA HIS A 85 9.84 -6.78 -2.76
C HIS A 85 9.99 -5.26 -2.74
N PHE A 86 11.15 -4.78 -2.28
CA PHE A 86 11.48 -3.36 -2.29
C PHE A 86 12.21 -3.01 -3.59
N THR A 87 11.78 -1.92 -4.23
CA THR A 87 12.34 -1.50 -5.52
C THR A 87 13.45 -0.47 -5.37
N GLY A 88 13.73 -0.04 -4.14
CA GLY A 88 14.80 0.88 -3.85
C GLY A 88 15.15 0.87 -2.39
N GLU A 89 16.13 1.64 -2.00
CA GLU A 89 16.55 1.77 -0.61
C GLU A 89 15.88 2.98 0.04
N ILE A 90 15.94 3.03 1.37
CA ILE A 90 15.46 4.21 2.11
C ILE A 90 16.25 5.42 1.64
N SER A 91 15.55 6.45 1.19
CA SER A 91 16.17 7.71 0.81
C SER A 91 15.75 8.82 1.75
N GLU A 92 16.66 9.71 2.06
CA GLU A 92 16.43 10.79 2.99
C GLU A 92 16.35 12.13 2.24
N HIS A 93 15.35 12.91 2.58
CA HIS A 93 15.06 14.18 1.94
C HIS A 93 14.72 15.22 3.00
N PRO A 94 14.79 16.52 2.66
CA PRO A 94 14.42 17.55 3.64
C PRO A 94 13.00 17.41 4.18
N TRP A 95 12.10 16.82 3.38
CA TRP A 95 10.70 16.66 3.73
C TRP A 95 10.38 15.29 4.36
N GLY A 96 11.37 14.42 4.52
CA GLY A 96 11.18 13.12 5.15
C GLY A 96 11.97 12.01 4.48
N ARG A 97 11.66 10.78 4.90
CA ARG A 97 12.31 9.58 4.38
C ARG A 97 11.26 8.71 3.70
N ILE A 98 11.63 8.12 2.57
CA ILE A 98 10.76 7.21 1.84
C ILE A 98 11.51 5.96 1.44
N VAL A 99 10.75 4.88 1.20
CA VAL A 99 11.27 3.67 0.59
C VAL A 99 10.18 3.06 -0.29
N PRO A 100 10.49 2.81 -1.58
CA PRO A 100 9.50 2.26 -2.50
C PRO A 100 9.46 0.73 -2.42
N PHE A 101 8.27 0.17 -2.57
CA PHE A 101 8.09 -1.27 -2.64
C PHE A 101 6.88 -1.61 -3.51
N LYS A 102 6.68 -2.89 -3.75
CA LYS A 102 5.57 -3.38 -4.58
C LYS A 102 4.59 -4.17 -3.71
N ASP A 103 3.31 -4.11 -4.06
CA ASP A 103 2.34 -5.01 -3.45
C ASP A 103 2.38 -6.37 -4.15
N SER A 104 1.46 -7.27 -3.78
CA SER A 104 1.41 -8.62 -4.36
C SER A 104 1.11 -8.63 -5.85
N GLU A 105 0.56 -7.53 -6.36
CA GLU A 105 0.12 -7.41 -7.75
C GLU A 105 1.03 -6.51 -8.59
N GLY A 106 2.17 -6.09 -8.03
CA GLY A 106 3.12 -5.26 -8.75
C GLY A 106 2.81 -3.77 -8.75
N ASN A 107 1.87 -3.33 -7.94
CA ASN A 107 1.54 -1.91 -7.82
C ASN A 107 2.60 -1.20 -6.98
N ASP A 108 2.91 0.04 -7.34
CA ASP A 108 3.89 0.84 -6.62
C ASP A 108 3.30 1.41 -5.34
N LEU A 109 3.99 1.13 -4.24
CA LEU A 109 3.66 1.67 -2.93
C LEU A 109 4.91 2.27 -2.32
N GLN A 110 4.76 3.03 -1.24
CA GLN A 110 5.92 3.49 -0.48
C GLN A 110 5.59 3.65 1.00
N LEU A 111 6.62 3.53 1.81
CA LEU A 111 6.56 3.96 3.21
C LEU A 111 7.08 5.40 3.25
N TYR A 112 6.47 6.20 4.10
CA TYR A 112 6.87 7.60 4.29
C TYR A 112 6.89 7.93 5.77
N THR A 113 7.93 8.62 6.21
CA THR A 113 8.00 9.17 7.54
C THR A 113 8.48 10.61 7.45
N PRO A 114 7.87 11.54 8.22
CA PRO A 114 8.29 12.94 8.18
C PRO A 114 9.69 13.11 8.75
N PRO A 115 10.33 14.26 8.49
CA PRO A 115 11.67 14.48 9.01
C PRO A 115 11.67 14.52 10.53
N SER A 116 12.75 14.00 11.13
CA SER A 116 12.92 14.06 12.57
C SER A 116 13.16 15.51 12.97
N SER A 117 12.51 15.93 14.01
CA SER A 117 12.74 17.27 14.55
C SER A 117 13.75 17.23 15.67
#